data_837e435fd41c85347fa31dbc16979b3e
#
_entry.id   837e435fd41c85347fa31dbc16979b3e
#
_cell.length_a   1.000
_cell.length_b   1.000
_cell.length_c   1.000
_cell.angle_alpha   90.00
_cell.angle_beta   90.00
_cell.angle_gamma   90.00
#
_symmetry.space_group_name_H-M   'P 1'
#
loop_
_entity.id
_entity.type
_entity.pdbx_description
1 polymer ?
#
loop_
_entity_poly.entity_id
_entity_poly.type
_entity_poly.pdbx_seq_one_letter_code
_entity_poly.pdbx_strand_id
1 'polypeptide(L)'
;RRYLETVFAQKLEQCAAQGRKAAVALVSIDNGQKLRDTYGQPVMDQLHCFVGNQWKKSFDTPAARVVCRLTGSIFAVGCLDADGKQLAEEMQNLYRQMPRECITTIGMMRRVPFTLSCGVASLEDVPAKNWQALYELCDARLREAQNAGGDQMRAE
;
A
#
# COMPACT_ATOMS: atom_id res chain seq x y z
N ARG A 1 -7.40 -1.18 9.25
CA ARG A 1 -7.25 0.22 9.66
C ARG A 1 -6.99 0.37 11.16
N ARG A 2 -7.87 -0.22 11.97
CA ARG A 2 -7.77 -0.13 13.43
C ARG A 2 -6.41 -0.63 13.96
N TYR A 3 -5.91 -1.73 13.43
CA TYR A 3 -4.60 -2.26 13.82
C TYR A 3 -3.48 -1.27 13.54
N LEU A 4 -3.48 -0.64 12.37
CA LEU A 4 -2.48 0.36 12.00
C LEU A 4 -2.50 1.58 12.92
N GLU A 5 -3.69 2.09 13.21
CA GLU A 5 -3.86 3.30 14.01
C GLU A 5 -3.56 3.08 15.50
N THR A 6 -3.64 1.84 15.98
CA THR A 6 -3.41 1.52 17.38
C THR A 6 -2.09 0.78 17.59
N VAL A 7 -2.00 -0.47 17.15
CA VAL A 7 -0.86 -1.34 17.46
C VAL A 7 0.38 -0.94 16.67
N PHE A 8 0.24 -0.78 15.36
CA PHE A 8 1.39 -0.46 14.52
C PHE A 8 1.92 0.93 14.81
N ALA A 9 1.03 1.90 15.03
CA ALA A 9 1.43 3.26 15.38
C ALA A 9 2.27 3.30 16.66
N GLN A 10 1.88 2.53 17.68
CA GLN A 10 2.65 2.42 18.92
C GLN A 10 4.03 1.81 18.68
N LYS A 11 4.10 0.74 17.91
CA LYS A 11 5.38 0.10 17.57
C LYS A 11 6.29 1.03 16.77
N LEU A 12 5.71 1.80 15.87
CA LEU A 12 6.44 2.78 15.07
C LEU A 12 7.03 3.88 15.96
N GLU A 13 6.26 4.38 16.91
CA GLU A 13 6.72 5.40 17.86
C GLU A 13 7.81 4.84 18.78
N GLN A 14 7.73 3.57 19.19
CA GLN A 14 8.77 2.92 19.94
C GLN A 14 10.07 2.82 19.13
N CYS A 15 9.98 2.49 17.85
CA CYS A 15 11.14 2.47 16.95
C CYS A 15 11.78 3.86 16.87
N ALA A 16 10.97 4.90 16.76
CA ALA A 16 11.46 6.27 16.73
C ALA A 16 12.21 6.63 18.01
N ALA A 17 11.66 6.28 19.17
CA ALA A 17 12.28 6.54 20.47
C ALA A 17 13.60 5.78 20.66
N GLN A 18 13.76 4.62 20.03
CA GLN A 18 14.95 3.80 20.11
C GLN A 18 15.97 4.09 19.00
N GLY A 19 15.71 5.06 18.13
CA GLY A 19 16.55 5.36 16.98
C GLY A 19 16.51 4.28 15.89
N ARG A 20 15.49 3.42 15.90
CA ARG A 20 15.32 2.36 14.92
C ARG A 20 14.57 2.89 13.69
N LYS A 21 14.72 2.17 12.58
CA LYS A 21 14.07 2.53 11.32
C LYS A 21 12.67 1.94 11.26
N ALA A 22 11.77 2.64 10.58
CA ALA A 22 10.45 2.14 10.23
C ALA A 22 9.96 2.88 8.99
N ALA A 23 9.17 2.19 8.17
CA ALA A 23 8.64 2.75 6.93
C ALA A 23 7.22 2.28 6.69
N VAL A 24 6.47 3.07 5.92
CA VAL A 24 5.10 2.77 5.54
C VAL A 24 4.92 3.04 4.04
N ALA A 25 4.16 2.18 3.39
CA ALA A 25 3.74 2.37 2.02
C ALA A 25 2.21 2.39 1.96
N LEU A 26 1.67 3.34 1.21
CA LEU A 26 0.25 3.35 0.85
C LEU A 26 0.13 3.00 -0.62
N VAL A 27 -0.68 2.00 -0.93
CA VAL A 27 -0.88 1.48 -2.28
C VAL A 27 -2.34 1.66 -2.67
N SER A 28 -2.59 2.19 -3.85
CA SER A 28 -3.93 2.35 -4.37
C SER A 28 -4.06 1.77 -5.77
N ILE A 29 -5.21 1.19 -6.05
CA ILE A 29 -5.57 0.77 -7.40
C ILE A 29 -5.89 2.02 -8.21
N ASP A 30 -5.20 2.19 -9.34
CA ASP A 30 -5.40 3.34 -10.22
C ASP A 30 -6.77 3.29 -10.90
N ASN A 31 -7.36 4.46 -11.10
CA ASN A 31 -8.65 4.60 -11.79
C ASN A 31 -9.78 3.78 -11.16
N GLY A 32 -9.79 3.67 -9.84
CA GLY A 32 -10.77 2.86 -9.10
C GLY A 32 -12.21 3.22 -9.43
N GLN A 33 -12.53 4.52 -9.55
CA GLN A 33 -13.89 4.96 -9.89
C GLN A 33 -14.27 4.53 -11.30
N LYS A 34 -13.37 4.67 -12.27
CA LYS A 34 -13.60 4.25 -13.65
C LYS A 34 -13.80 2.74 -13.74
N LEU A 35 -13.00 1.97 -13.02
CA LEU A 35 -13.14 0.51 -12.97
C LEU A 35 -14.49 0.12 -12.35
N ARG A 36 -14.89 0.79 -11.28
CA ARG A 36 -16.18 0.56 -10.63
C ARG A 36 -17.34 0.86 -11.57
N ASP A 37 -17.27 1.97 -12.30
CA ASP A 37 -18.30 2.37 -13.25
C ASP A 37 -18.39 1.40 -14.43
N THR A 38 -17.25 0.83 -14.85
CA THR A 38 -17.18 -0.09 -15.98
C THR A 38 -17.62 -1.51 -15.59
N TYR A 39 -17.16 -2.01 -14.45
CA TYR A 39 -17.32 -3.43 -14.07
C TYR A 39 -18.28 -3.67 -12.90
N GLY A 40 -18.63 -2.63 -12.16
CA GLY A 40 -19.52 -2.72 -11.00
C GLY A 40 -18.79 -3.02 -9.68
N GLN A 41 -19.47 -2.75 -8.57
CA GLN A 41 -18.90 -2.91 -7.23
C GLN A 41 -18.49 -4.35 -6.90
N PRO A 42 -19.30 -5.39 -7.26
CA PRO A 42 -18.89 -6.78 -6.96
C PRO A 42 -17.55 -7.17 -7.60
N VAL A 43 -17.29 -6.70 -8.82
CA VAL A 43 -16.01 -6.94 -9.50
C VAL A 43 -14.89 -6.18 -8.78
N MET A 44 -15.15 -4.94 -8.34
CA MET A 44 -14.17 -4.17 -7.55
C MET A 44 -13.82 -4.87 -6.25
N ASP A 45 -14.80 -5.46 -5.57
CA ASP A 45 -14.56 -6.21 -4.34
C ASP A 45 -13.64 -7.41 -4.58
N GLN A 46 -13.83 -8.14 -5.67
CA GLN A 46 -12.92 -9.23 -6.05
C GLN A 46 -11.51 -8.71 -6.37
N LEU A 47 -11.42 -7.60 -7.07
CA LEU A 47 -10.14 -6.97 -7.40
C LEU A 47 -9.40 -6.54 -6.13
N HIS A 48 -10.09 -5.93 -5.18
CA HIS A 48 -9.51 -5.56 -3.89
C HIS A 48 -8.98 -6.79 -3.14
N CYS A 49 -9.75 -7.85 -3.09
CA CYS A 49 -9.31 -9.10 -2.46
C CYS A 49 -8.08 -9.68 -3.16
N PHE A 50 -8.07 -9.69 -4.48
CA PHE A 50 -6.94 -10.19 -5.26
C PHE A 50 -5.67 -9.39 -4.97
N VAL A 51 -5.73 -8.08 -5.04
CA VAL A 51 -4.58 -7.20 -4.79
C VAL A 51 -4.10 -7.33 -3.35
N GLY A 52 -5.03 -7.31 -2.40
CA GLY A 52 -4.70 -7.47 -0.98
C GLY A 52 -4.01 -8.80 -0.69
N ASN A 53 -4.47 -9.88 -1.30
CA ASN A 53 -3.87 -11.21 -1.15
C ASN A 53 -2.47 -11.27 -1.77
N GLN A 54 -2.23 -10.60 -2.87
CA GLN A 54 -0.90 -10.51 -3.47
C GLN A 54 0.09 -9.87 -2.49
N TRP A 55 -0.29 -8.76 -1.87
CA TRP A 55 0.57 -8.09 -0.87
C TRP A 55 0.76 -8.95 0.38
N LYS A 56 -0.31 -9.52 0.94
CA LYS A 56 -0.23 -10.38 2.13
C LYS A 56 0.66 -11.58 1.90
N LYS A 57 0.51 -12.25 0.77
CA LYS A 57 1.31 -13.42 0.42
C LYS A 57 2.80 -13.08 0.32
N SER A 58 3.11 -11.92 -0.24
CA SER A 58 4.48 -11.48 -0.47
C SER A 58 5.15 -10.98 0.82
N PHE A 59 4.37 -10.40 1.74
CA PHE A 59 4.85 -9.90 3.02
C PHE A 59 4.44 -10.80 4.19
N ASP A 60 4.09 -12.04 3.93
CA ASP A 60 3.76 -13.03 4.96
C ASP A 60 5.02 -13.53 5.66
N THR A 61 5.67 -12.63 6.35
CA THR A 61 6.83 -12.90 7.18
C THR A 61 6.65 -12.24 8.54
N PRO A 62 7.36 -12.73 9.56
CA PRO A 62 6.99 -12.52 10.96
C PRO A 62 7.03 -11.06 11.39
N ALA A 63 6.25 -10.77 12.38
CA ALA A 63 6.24 -9.65 13.33
C ALA A 63 6.64 -8.22 12.87
N ALA A 64 7.53 -8.06 11.87
CA ALA A 64 8.06 -6.78 11.44
C ALA A 64 7.24 -6.11 10.31
N ARG A 65 6.29 -6.82 9.72
CA ARG A 65 5.54 -6.33 8.57
C ARG A 65 4.05 -6.56 8.70
N VAL A 66 3.29 -5.57 8.27
CA VAL A 66 1.82 -5.58 8.36
C VAL A 66 1.24 -5.12 7.04
N VAL A 67 0.24 -5.84 6.56
CA VAL A 67 -0.55 -5.44 5.39
C VAL A 67 -1.99 -5.25 5.84
N CYS A 68 -2.55 -4.06 5.59
CA CYS A 68 -3.93 -3.73 5.96
C CYS A 68 -4.64 -3.03 4.81
N ARG A 69 -5.92 -3.30 4.67
CA ARG A 69 -6.79 -2.47 3.84
C ARG A 69 -7.29 -1.29 4.69
N LEU A 70 -7.14 -0.07 4.18
CA LEU A 70 -7.62 1.13 4.87
C LEU A 70 -9.06 1.45 4.48
N THR A 71 -9.24 2.20 3.40
CA THR A 71 -10.55 2.58 2.90
C THR A 71 -10.55 2.50 1.38
N GLY A 72 -11.70 2.18 0.79
CA GLY A 72 -11.82 2.13 -0.66
C GLY A 72 -10.77 1.21 -1.28
N SER A 73 -9.97 1.75 -2.18
CA SER A 73 -8.94 1.00 -2.92
C SER A 73 -7.54 1.15 -2.34
N ILE A 74 -7.40 1.61 -1.09
CA ILE A 74 -6.10 1.88 -0.47
C ILE A 74 -5.71 0.78 0.50
N PHE A 75 -4.49 0.24 0.30
CA PHE A 75 -3.84 -0.70 1.20
C PHE A 75 -2.64 -0.02 1.85
N ALA A 76 -2.32 -0.42 3.07
CA ALA A 76 -1.13 0.05 3.76
C ALA A 76 -0.21 -1.13 4.06
N VAL A 77 1.08 -0.95 3.83
CA VAL A 77 2.12 -1.88 4.22
C VAL A 77 3.02 -1.17 5.22
N GLY A 78 3.08 -1.70 6.43
CA GLY A 78 3.96 -1.18 7.47
C GLY A 78 5.16 -2.09 7.63
N CYS A 79 6.34 -1.52 7.80
CA CYS A 79 7.58 -2.27 7.97
C CYS A 79 8.43 -1.66 9.09
N LEU A 80 8.73 -2.46 10.09
CA LEU A 80 9.66 -2.09 11.15
C LEU A 80 11.06 -2.52 10.75
N ASP A 81 12.07 -1.78 11.24
CA ASP A 81 13.49 -2.05 10.98
C ASP A 81 13.91 -1.97 9.51
N ALA A 82 13.20 -1.14 8.73
CA ALA A 82 13.56 -0.85 7.35
C ALA A 82 13.37 0.64 7.06
N ASP A 83 14.18 1.18 6.17
CA ASP A 83 14.00 2.56 5.71
C ASP A 83 13.06 2.61 4.48
N GLY A 84 12.74 3.83 4.07
CA GLY A 84 11.84 4.04 2.93
C GLY A 84 12.38 3.51 1.62
N LYS A 85 13.68 3.60 1.41
CA LYS A 85 14.33 3.11 0.19
C LYS A 85 14.24 1.59 0.10
N GLN A 86 14.53 0.89 1.19
CA GLN A 86 14.42 -0.56 1.26
C GLN A 86 13.00 -1.03 0.99
N LEU A 87 12.02 -0.41 1.63
CA LEU A 87 10.61 -0.75 1.42
C LEU A 87 10.17 -0.45 -0.01
N ALA A 88 10.58 0.70 -0.56
CA ALA A 88 10.25 1.07 -1.94
C ALA A 88 10.81 0.05 -2.96
N GLU A 89 12.05 -0.40 -2.76
CA GLU A 89 12.64 -1.43 -3.61
C GLU A 89 11.89 -2.75 -3.54
N GLU A 90 11.54 -3.19 -2.33
CA GLU A 90 10.73 -4.42 -2.15
C GLU A 90 9.36 -4.29 -2.81
N MET A 91 8.67 -3.17 -2.60
CA MET A 91 7.37 -2.93 -3.20
C MET A 91 7.45 -2.93 -4.73
N GLN A 92 8.48 -2.30 -5.28
CA GLN A 92 8.71 -2.25 -6.73
C GLN A 92 8.96 -3.64 -7.30
N ASN A 93 9.79 -4.44 -6.65
CA ASN A 93 10.10 -5.80 -7.11
C ASN A 93 8.85 -6.69 -7.07
N LEU A 94 8.07 -6.62 -6.01
CA LEU A 94 6.84 -7.39 -5.88
C LEU A 94 5.81 -6.95 -6.93
N TYR A 95 5.70 -5.66 -7.17
CA TYR A 95 4.78 -5.14 -8.18
C TYR A 95 5.15 -5.60 -9.58
N ARG A 96 6.45 -5.66 -9.91
CA ARG A 96 6.91 -6.18 -11.21
C ARG A 96 6.54 -7.63 -11.43
N GLN A 97 6.51 -8.43 -10.35
CA GLN A 97 6.18 -9.86 -10.41
C GLN A 97 4.68 -10.13 -10.33
N MET A 98 3.89 -9.15 -9.91
CA MET A 98 2.45 -9.28 -9.73
C MET A 98 1.74 -9.34 -11.08
N PRO A 99 0.73 -10.21 -11.24
CA PRO A 99 -0.13 -10.17 -12.43
C PRO A 99 -0.80 -8.81 -12.57
N ARG A 100 -0.92 -8.34 -13.80
CA ARG A 100 -1.57 -7.05 -14.11
C ARG A 100 -3.05 -7.17 -14.44
N GLU A 101 -3.58 -8.37 -14.34
CA GLU A 101 -4.99 -8.66 -14.58
C GLU A 101 -5.55 -9.52 -13.47
N CYS A 102 -6.77 -9.22 -13.05
CA CYS A 102 -7.53 -10.06 -12.14
C CYS A 102 -8.61 -10.79 -12.94
N ILE A 103 -8.72 -12.10 -12.73
CA ILE A 103 -9.80 -12.89 -13.34
C ILE A 103 -10.95 -12.92 -12.34
N THR A 104 -12.07 -12.32 -12.70
CA THR A 104 -13.26 -12.31 -11.87
C THR A 104 -14.23 -13.40 -12.27
N THR A 105 -14.96 -13.94 -11.31
CA THR A 105 -15.91 -15.04 -11.51
C THR A 105 -17.36 -14.62 -11.30
N ILE A 106 -17.62 -13.34 -11.03
CA ILE A 106 -18.97 -12.83 -10.83
C ILE A 106 -19.65 -12.64 -12.18
N GLY A 107 -20.70 -13.40 -12.40
CA GLY A 107 -21.39 -13.45 -13.69
C GLY A 107 -20.55 -14.16 -14.73
N MET A 108 -20.15 -13.45 -15.77
CA MET A 108 -19.22 -13.97 -16.77
C MET A 108 -17.79 -13.81 -16.29
N MET A 109 -16.95 -14.80 -16.61
CA MET A 109 -15.52 -14.71 -16.36
C MET A 109 -14.91 -13.53 -17.14
N ARG A 110 -14.29 -12.58 -16.43
CA ARG A 110 -13.69 -11.38 -17.03
C ARG A 110 -12.25 -11.21 -16.58
N ARG A 111 -11.44 -10.70 -17.50
CA ARG A 111 -10.09 -10.23 -17.17
C ARG A 111 -10.15 -8.73 -16.94
N VAL A 112 -9.83 -8.32 -15.74
CA VAL A 112 -9.85 -6.90 -15.35
C VAL A 112 -8.40 -6.42 -15.24
N PRO A 113 -7.93 -5.61 -16.20
CA PRO A 113 -6.58 -5.04 -16.10
C PRO A 113 -6.55 -3.94 -15.05
N PHE A 114 -5.44 -3.84 -14.35
CA PHE A 114 -5.27 -2.80 -13.34
C PHE A 114 -3.81 -2.38 -13.23
N THR A 115 -3.59 -1.19 -12.72
CA THR A 115 -2.28 -0.71 -12.30
C THR A 115 -2.36 -0.18 -10.89
N LEU A 116 -1.23 -0.08 -10.22
CA LEU A 116 -1.13 0.38 -8.85
C LEU A 116 -0.22 1.60 -8.77
N SER A 117 -0.54 2.50 -7.86
CA SER A 117 0.35 3.58 -7.45
C SER A 117 0.65 3.45 -5.98
N CYS A 118 1.84 3.89 -5.58
CA CYS A 118 2.31 3.75 -4.21
C CYS A 118 3.06 4.99 -3.77
N GLY A 119 2.83 5.40 -2.53
CA GLY A 119 3.64 6.38 -1.83
C GLY A 119 4.31 5.72 -0.64
N VAL A 120 5.62 5.91 -0.50
CA VAL A 120 6.42 5.34 0.59
C VAL A 120 7.07 6.47 1.39
N ALA A 121 7.08 6.33 2.69
CA ALA A 121 7.79 7.25 3.58
C ALA A 121 8.35 6.51 4.77
N SER A 122 9.42 7.03 5.34
CA SER A 122 10.06 6.47 6.52
C SER A 122 10.17 7.49 7.64
N LEU A 123 10.50 7.04 8.83
CA LEU A 123 10.69 7.91 9.98
C LEU A 123 11.74 9.00 9.74
N GLU A 124 12.73 8.71 8.90
CA GLU A 124 13.78 9.67 8.55
C GLU A 124 13.23 10.88 7.80
N ASP A 125 12.12 10.71 7.09
CA ASP A 125 11.52 11.73 6.23
C ASP A 125 10.65 12.72 7.01
N VAL A 126 10.27 12.40 8.24
CA VAL A 126 9.31 13.21 9.01
C VAL A 126 9.92 13.68 10.34
N PRO A 127 9.95 14.99 10.62
CA PRO A 127 10.48 15.51 11.88
C PRO A 127 9.68 15.04 13.10
N ALA A 128 8.36 14.95 12.99
CA ALA A 128 7.48 14.59 14.09
C ALA A 128 7.59 13.13 14.51
N LYS A 129 8.09 12.24 13.64
CA LYS A 129 8.34 10.81 13.89
C LYS A 129 7.16 10.09 14.55
N ASN A 130 5.96 10.35 14.04
CA ASN A 130 4.73 9.71 14.49
C ASN A 130 3.92 9.20 13.30
N TRP A 131 2.92 8.38 13.58
CA TRP A 131 2.06 7.75 12.56
C TRP A 131 1.37 8.79 11.67
N GLN A 132 0.81 9.83 12.27
CA GLN A 132 0.07 10.83 11.53
C GLN A 132 0.93 11.54 10.48
N ALA A 133 2.14 11.97 10.87
CA ALA A 133 3.07 12.63 9.96
C ALA A 133 3.50 11.70 8.83
N LEU A 134 3.76 10.44 9.16
CA LEU A 134 4.14 9.42 8.18
C LEU A 134 3.01 9.15 7.18
N TYR A 135 1.81 8.99 7.69
CA TYR A 135 0.63 8.76 6.87
C TYR A 135 0.40 9.92 5.88
N GLU A 136 0.47 11.15 6.36
CA GLU A 136 0.28 12.34 5.52
C GLU A 136 1.31 12.42 4.39
N LEU A 137 2.56 12.10 4.69
CA LEU A 137 3.62 12.11 3.68
C LEU A 137 3.42 10.98 2.66
N CYS A 138 3.08 9.79 3.12
CA CYS A 138 2.75 8.66 2.23
C CYS A 138 1.59 9.01 1.30
N ASP A 139 0.54 9.61 1.85
CA ASP A 139 -0.64 10.00 1.08
C ASP A 139 -0.29 11.05 0.02
N ALA A 140 0.53 12.04 0.38
CA ALA A 140 0.99 13.05 -0.57
C ALA A 140 1.78 12.42 -1.73
N ARG A 141 2.69 11.53 -1.43
CA ARG A 141 3.49 10.80 -2.43
C ARG A 141 2.63 9.89 -3.31
N LEU A 142 1.65 9.24 -2.72
CA LEU A 142 0.67 8.44 -3.46
C LEU A 142 -0.10 9.29 -4.46
N ARG A 143 -0.57 10.45 -4.03
CA ARG A 143 -1.29 11.38 -4.92
C ARG A 143 -0.41 11.90 -6.03
N GLU A 144 0.86 12.19 -5.74
CA GLU A 144 1.82 12.59 -6.78
C GLU A 144 2.01 11.48 -7.82
N ALA A 145 2.11 10.22 -7.38
CA ALA A 145 2.21 9.09 -8.28
C ALA A 145 0.98 8.97 -9.18
N GLN A 146 -0.21 9.12 -8.60
CA GLN A 146 -1.47 9.09 -9.35
C GLN A 146 -1.58 10.26 -10.35
N ASN A 147 -1.21 11.46 -9.94
CA ASN A 147 -1.26 12.65 -10.78
C ASN A 147 -0.24 12.59 -11.93
N ALA A 148 0.85 11.86 -11.74
CA ALA A 148 1.87 11.66 -12.77
C ALA A 148 1.54 10.52 -13.74
N GLY A 149 0.31 10.00 -13.70
CA GLY A 149 -0.16 8.95 -14.61
C GLY A 149 -0.40 7.59 -13.99
N GLY A 150 -0.09 7.42 -12.71
CA GLY A 150 -0.22 6.13 -12.04
C GLY A 150 0.85 5.13 -12.42
N ASP A 151 0.64 3.87 -12.05
CA ASP A 151 1.52 2.74 -12.35
C ASP A 151 2.96 2.99 -11.91
N GLN A 152 3.13 3.54 -10.70
CA GLN A 152 4.45 3.92 -10.20
C GLN A 152 4.49 3.98 -8.68
N MET A 153 5.71 3.93 -8.15
CA MET A 153 5.97 4.07 -6.72
C MET A 153 6.85 5.29 -6.46
N ARG A 154 6.49 6.08 -5.45
CA ARG A 154 7.23 7.27 -5.07
C ARG A 154 7.67 7.20 -3.61
N ALA A 155 8.96 7.38 -3.41
CA ALA A 155 9.59 7.43 -2.07
C ALA A 155 10.26 8.79 -1.81
N GLU A 156 10.05 9.74 -2.72
CA GLU A 156 10.60 11.09 -2.62
C GLU A 156 9.57 12.15 -2.98
#